data_f8e30b200364714b28611a0562a10a72
#
_entry.id   f8e30b200364714b28611a0562a10a72
#
_cell.length_a   1.000
_cell.length_b   1.000
_cell.length_c   1.000
_cell.angle_alpha   90.00
_cell.angle_beta   90.00
_cell.angle_gamma   90.00
#
_symmetry.space_group_name_H-M   'P 1'
#
loop_
_entity.id
_entity.type
_entity.pdbx_description
1 polymer ?
#
loop_
_entity_poly.entity_id
_entity_poly.type
_entity_poly.pdbx_seq_one_letter_code
_entity_poly.pdbx_strand_id
1 'polypeptide(L)'
;PRELHDLQEFFCLLTRQCNSNCAFCIEREVHTGGFINKENFISGVNFAKEHGLNNFFLHGGEPTMHPDIVDFAHIAKNAGLTVKMFTNGKKVEVLKQLDGIVDEFKISYRGSESMQFIQSEWKTKLALEVLVTEKEFPTLNSLLDFLAYARQATGMNVYANTMNPVNQGAYDSQYVSYLEELFLSIPIDDIFCTSNKATFILSDGTRARLGNKSLNPNHMKFSMTPDGVIHDHFERHFEIIEHN
;
A
#
# COMPACT_ATOMS: atom_id res chain seq x y z
N PRO A 1 0.10 12.91 -23.59
CA PRO A 1 -0.53 12.96 -22.29
C PRO A 1 -1.16 11.59 -22.06
N ARG A 2 -0.60 10.79 -21.12
CA ARG A 2 -1.31 9.59 -20.67
C ARG A 2 -2.51 10.11 -19.91
N GLU A 3 -3.71 9.81 -20.39
CA GLU A 3 -4.96 10.02 -19.66
C GLU A 3 -4.75 9.44 -18.26
N LEU A 4 -4.97 10.27 -17.26
CA LEU A 4 -5.13 9.82 -15.88
C LEU A 4 -6.41 8.98 -15.88
N HIS A 5 -6.26 7.68 -16.11
CA HIS A 5 -7.36 6.75 -15.94
C HIS A 5 -7.85 6.94 -14.50
N ASP A 6 -9.12 7.24 -14.36
CA ASP A 6 -9.81 7.32 -13.08
C ASP A 6 -9.52 6.02 -12.33
N LEU A 7 -8.72 6.15 -11.27
CA LEU A 7 -8.38 4.99 -10.45
C LEU A 7 -9.63 4.59 -9.69
N GLN A 8 -10.18 3.46 -10.04
CA GLN A 8 -11.33 2.83 -9.40
C GLN A 8 -10.80 1.72 -8.50
N GLU A 9 -10.71 2.01 -7.21
CA GLU A 9 -10.03 1.16 -6.23
C GLU A 9 -10.99 0.71 -5.12
N PHE A 10 -10.96 -0.59 -4.82
CA PHE A 10 -11.64 -1.17 -3.68
C PHE A 10 -10.65 -1.87 -2.75
N PHE A 11 -10.61 -1.46 -1.49
CA PHE A 11 -9.72 -2.00 -0.46
C PHE A 11 -10.51 -2.92 0.46
N CYS A 12 -10.22 -4.22 0.40
CA CYS A 12 -10.84 -5.22 1.26
C CYS A 12 -9.92 -5.54 2.44
N LEU A 13 -10.31 -5.10 3.64
CA LEU A 13 -9.59 -5.38 4.88
C LEU A 13 -9.94 -6.80 5.35
N LEU A 14 -9.08 -7.77 5.08
CA LEU A 14 -9.33 -9.19 5.35
C LEU A 14 -9.24 -9.54 6.84
N THR A 15 -8.38 -8.84 7.55
CA THR A 15 -8.13 -9.04 8.98
C THR A 15 -7.38 -7.85 9.57
N ARG A 16 -7.54 -7.62 10.85
CA ARG A 16 -6.69 -6.68 11.61
C ARG A 16 -5.47 -7.36 12.24
N GLN A 17 -5.39 -8.70 12.18
CA GLN A 17 -4.23 -9.45 12.70
C GLN A 17 -3.01 -9.24 11.80
N CYS A 18 -1.84 -9.14 12.45
CA CYS A 18 -0.56 -8.99 11.78
C CYS A 18 0.54 -9.75 12.53
N ASN A 19 1.47 -10.34 11.78
CA ASN A 19 2.69 -10.97 12.32
C ASN A 19 3.87 -9.99 12.44
N SER A 20 3.59 -8.67 12.38
CA SER A 20 4.54 -7.57 12.58
C SER A 20 3.98 -6.57 13.58
N ASN A 21 4.87 -5.84 14.27
CA ASN A 21 4.51 -4.79 15.23
C ASN A 21 5.23 -3.49 14.86
N CYS A 22 4.84 -2.90 13.70
CA CYS A 22 5.47 -1.68 13.20
C CYS A 22 5.04 -0.46 14.02
N ALA A 23 5.99 0.38 14.45
CA ALA A 23 5.70 1.56 15.28
C ALA A 23 4.79 2.59 14.57
N PHE A 24 4.87 2.65 13.25
CA PHE A 24 4.10 3.56 12.39
C PHE A 24 2.80 2.94 11.85
N CYS A 25 2.41 1.74 12.30
CA CYS A 25 1.23 1.07 11.80
C CYS A 25 -0.04 1.78 12.27
N ILE A 26 -0.89 2.18 11.32
CA ILE A 26 -2.18 2.81 11.61
C ILE A 26 -3.19 1.83 12.26
N GLU A 27 -3.00 0.52 12.07
CA GLU A 27 -3.82 -0.54 12.66
C GLU A 27 -3.26 -1.06 13.99
N ARG A 28 -2.17 -0.46 14.53
CA ARG A 28 -1.43 -1.01 15.67
C ARG A 28 -2.28 -1.23 16.92
N GLU A 29 -3.19 -0.31 17.19
CA GLU A 29 -4.05 -0.35 18.38
C GLU A 29 -5.24 -1.31 18.23
N VAL A 30 -5.48 -1.84 17.03
CA VAL A 30 -6.67 -2.60 16.67
C VAL A 30 -6.34 -4.00 16.17
N HIS A 31 -5.15 -4.54 16.48
CA HIS A 31 -4.72 -5.89 16.05
C HIS A 31 -5.58 -7.05 16.60
N THR A 32 -6.65 -6.73 17.32
CA THR A 32 -7.57 -7.70 17.99
C THR A 32 -8.83 -8.02 17.18
N GLY A 33 -8.84 -7.78 15.90
CA GLY A 33 -9.99 -8.08 15.04
C GLY A 33 -10.02 -9.51 14.51
N GLY A 34 -11.20 -9.96 14.15
CA GLY A 34 -11.41 -11.23 13.46
C GLY A 34 -10.97 -11.22 12.00
N PHE A 35 -11.22 -12.34 11.35
CA PHE A 35 -11.09 -12.49 9.91
C PHE A 35 -12.43 -12.15 9.24
N ILE A 36 -12.38 -11.57 8.04
CA ILE A 36 -13.58 -11.42 7.21
C ILE A 36 -14.12 -12.82 6.89
N ASN A 37 -15.42 -13.01 6.97
CA ASN A 37 -16.05 -14.24 6.51
C ASN A 37 -16.24 -14.24 4.99
N LYS A 38 -16.50 -15.43 4.45
CA LYS A 38 -16.64 -15.62 3.01
C LYS A 38 -17.81 -14.84 2.40
N GLU A 39 -18.92 -14.71 3.14
CA GLU A 39 -20.11 -13.99 2.68
C GLU A 39 -19.82 -12.50 2.52
N ASN A 40 -19.21 -11.89 3.52
CA ASN A 40 -18.80 -10.49 3.47
C ASN A 40 -17.78 -10.25 2.35
N PHE A 41 -16.80 -11.16 2.18
CA PHE A 41 -15.83 -11.05 1.09
C PHE A 41 -16.51 -11.06 -0.28
N ILE A 42 -17.43 -12.00 -0.52
CA ILE A 42 -18.19 -12.09 -1.78
C ILE A 42 -19.05 -10.84 -1.98
N SER A 43 -19.66 -10.30 -0.92
CA SER A 43 -20.42 -9.05 -0.99
C SER A 43 -19.53 -7.88 -1.46
N GLY A 44 -18.30 -7.78 -0.94
CA GLY A 44 -17.34 -6.77 -1.39
C GLY A 44 -16.92 -6.94 -2.85
N VAL A 45 -16.71 -8.18 -3.30
CA VAL A 45 -16.41 -8.48 -4.71
C VAL A 45 -17.56 -8.06 -5.63
N ASN A 46 -18.80 -8.37 -5.24
CA ASN A 46 -20.00 -7.99 -6.00
C ASN A 46 -20.15 -6.47 -6.05
N PHE A 47 -20.00 -5.80 -4.90
CA PHE A 47 -20.02 -4.34 -4.83
C PHE A 47 -18.98 -3.71 -5.77
N ALA A 48 -17.74 -4.19 -5.75
CA ALA A 48 -16.68 -3.69 -6.61
C ALA A 48 -17.06 -3.82 -8.10
N LYS A 49 -17.61 -4.96 -8.51
CA LYS A 49 -18.09 -5.19 -9.88
C LYS A 49 -19.22 -4.26 -10.29
N GLU A 50 -20.24 -4.14 -9.45
CA GLU A 50 -21.43 -3.33 -9.71
C GLU A 50 -21.10 -1.85 -9.88
N HIS A 51 -20.05 -1.38 -9.18
CA HIS A 51 -19.60 0.01 -9.24
C HIS A 51 -18.41 0.23 -10.19
N GLY A 52 -18.01 -0.79 -10.97
CA GLY A 52 -16.90 -0.68 -11.92
C GLY A 52 -15.53 -0.48 -11.28
N LEU A 53 -15.34 -0.88 -10.01
CA LEU A 53 -14.09 -0.75 -9.27
C LEU A 53 -13.13 -1.89 -9.66
N ASN A 54 -12.38 -1.71 -10.74
CA ASN A 54 -11.61 -2.77 -11.36
C ASN A 54 -10.35 -3.18 -10.56
N ASN A 55 -9.80 -2.29 -9.72
CA ASN A 55 -8.65 -2.59 -8.88
C ASN A 55 -9.10 -3.02 -7.49
N PHE A 56 -8.94 -4.30 -7.17
CA PHE A 56 -9.32 -4.90 -5.91
C PHE A 56 -8.09 -5.21 -5.06
N PHE A 57 -7.99 -4.53 -3.92
CA PHE A 57 -6.84 -4.67 -3.03
C PHE A 57 -7.17 -5.59 -1.86
N LEU A 58 -6.45 -6.70 -1.76
CA LEU A 58 -6.40 -7.53 -0.56
C LEU A 58 -5.49 -6.84 0.46
N HIS A 59 -6.06 -6.43 1.57
CA HIS A 59 -5.43 -5.54 2.54
C HIS A 59 -5.76 -5.99 3.96
N GLY A 60 -5.13 -5.38 4.97
CA GLY A 60 -5.40 -5.65 6.37
C GLY A 60 -4.20 -5.37 7.26
N GLY A 61 -4.16 -5.98 8.42
CA GLY A 61 -2.93 -6.08 9.18
C GLY A 61 -1.88 -6.80 8.34
N GLU A 62 -2.02 -8.12 8.17
CA GLU A 62 -1.28 -8.87 7.15
C GLU A 62 -2.22 -9.87 6.46
N PRO A 63 -2.55 -9.70 5.18
CA PRO A 63 -3.50 -10.54 4.46
C PRO A 63 -3.15 -12.04 4.47
N THR A 64 -1.86 -12.37 4.43
CA THR A 64 -1.40 -13.77 4.49
C THR A 64 -1.68 -14.49 5.80
N MET A 65 -2.18 -13.77 6.82
CA MET A 65 -2.68 -14.37 8.06
C MET A 65 -4.08 -14.98 7.89
N HIS A 66 -4.85 -14.55 6.88
CA HIS A 66 -6.18 -15.09 6.64
C HIS A 66 -6.09 -16.53 6.14
N PRO A 67 -6.79 -17.51 6.78
CA PRO A 67 -6.70 -18.91 6.40
C PRO A 67 -7.16 -19.18 4.95
N ASP A 68 -8.17 -18.46 4.48
CA ASP A 68 -8.79 -18.66 3.17
C ASP A 68 -8.26 -17.69 2.10
N ILE A 69 -7.09 -17.08 2.31
CA ILE A 69 -6.56 -16.02 1.41
C ILE A 69 -6.44 -16.49 -0.05
N VAL A 70 -6.07 -17.75 -0.27
CA VAL A 70 -5.92 -18.31 -1.62
C VAL A 70 -7.28 -18.43 -2.31
N ASP A 71 -8.28 -18.95 -1.60
CA ASP A 71 -9.65 -19.03 -2.11
C ASP A 71 -10.21 -17.64 -2.42
N PHE A 72 -9.96 -16.67 -1.56
CA PHE A 72 -10.39 -15.28 -1.76
C PHE A 72 -9.75 -14.65 -2.98
N ALA A 73 -8.46 -14.87 -3.18
CA ALA A 73 -7.79 -14.40 -4.39
C ALA A 73 -8.42 -14.99 -5.66
N HIS A 74 -8.71 -16.30 -5.65
CA HIS A 74 -9.40 -16.95 -6.77
C HIS A 74 -10.82 -16.38 -7.00
N ILE A 75 -11.60 -16.15 -5.93
CA ILE A 75 -12.95 -15.57 -6.05
C ILE A 75 -12.88 -14.20 -6.73
N ALA A 76 -11.99 -13.32 -6.29
CA ALA A 76 -11.82 -12.00 -6.87
C ALA A 76 -11.32 -12.06 -8.33
N LYS A 77 -10.37 -12.93 -8.64
CA LYS A 77 -9.87 -13.14 -10.01
C LYS A 77 -10.94 -13.68 -10.94
N ASN A 78 -11.70 -14.69 -10.52
CA ASN A 78 -12.78 -15.29 -11.31
C ASN A 78 -13.93 -14.29 -11.56
N ALA A 79 -14.07 -13.29 -10.69
CA ALA A 79 -14.99 -12.18 -10.90
C ALA A 79 -14.50 -11.16 -11.96
N GLY A 80 -13.30 -11.30 -12.49
CA GLY A 80 -12.70 -10.43 -13.51
C GLY A 80 -12.00 -9.19 -12.96
N LEU A 81 -11.72 -9.16 -11.65
CA LEU A 81 -11.03 -8.02 -11.01
C LEU A 81 -9.51 -8.13 -11.19
N THR A 82 -8.86 -6.98 -11.23
CA THR A 82 -7.40 -6.87 -11.09
C THR A 82 -7.07 -6.93 -9.60
N VAL A 83 -6.52 -8.07 -9.17
CA VAL A 83 -6.27 -8.34 -7.75
C VAL A 83 -4.86 -7.91 -7.39
N LYS A 84 -4.75 -7.01 -6.41
CA LYS A 84 -3.48 -6.55 -5.85
C LYS A 84 -3.46 -6.85 -4.36
N MET A 85 -2.29 -7.12 -3.80
CA MET A 85 -2.19 -7.44 -2.39
C MET A 85 -1.04 -6.67 -1.73
N PHE A 86 -1.34 -5.99 -0.62
CA PHE A 86 -0.31 -5.46 0.28
C PHE A 86 0.16 -6.57 1.20
N THR A 87 1.48 -6.69 1.38
CA THR A 87 2.05 -7.69 2.27
C THR A 87 3.39 -7.25 2.86
N ASN A 88 3.70 -7.74 4.04
CA ASN A 88 5.03 -7.56 4.63
C ASN A 88 6.05 -8.62 4.15
N GLY A 89 5.63 -9.58 3.34
CA GLY A 89 6.48 -10.58 2.71
C GLY A 89 6.93 -11.74 3.60
N LYS A 90 6.53 -11.80 4.88
CA LYS A 90 7.07 -12.79 5.85
C LYS A 90 6.56 -14.21 5.65
N LYS A 91 5.35 -14.39 5.13
CA LYS A 91 4.78 -15.73 4.88
C LYS A 91 4.99 -16.16 3.43
N VAL A 92 6.24 -16.41 3.06
CA VAL A 92 6.65 -16.72 1.68
C VAL A 92 5.89 -17.92 1.12
N GLU A 93 5.65 -18.97 1.93
CA GLU A 93 4.94 -20.18 1.49
C GLU A 93 3.48 -19.89 1.08
N VAL A 94 2.80 -18.95 1.75
CA VAL A 94 1.46 -18.51 1.36
C VAL A 94 1.53 -17.68 0.09
N LEU A 95 2.52 -16.79 0.00
CA LEU A 95 2.71 -15.95 -1.19
C LEU A 95 3.04 -16.78 -2.42
N LYS A 96 3.78 -17.89 -2.27
CA LYS A 96 4.04 -18.84 -3.39
C LYS A 96 2.76 -19.54 -3.86
N GLN A 97 1.78 -19.78 -3.01
CA GLN A 97 0.47 -20.29 -3.42
C GLN A 97 -0.35 -19.26 -4.19
N LEU A 98 -0.13 -17.97 -3.93
CA LEU A 98 -0.80 -16.85 -4.59
C LEU A 98 -0.09 -16.40 -5.87
N ASP A 99 1.12 -16.95 -6.13
CA ASP A 99 1.95 -16.56 -7.26
C ASP A 99 1.29 -16.93 -8.61
N GLY A 100 1.04 -15.93 -9.43
CA GLY A 100 0.32 -16.06 -10.70
C GLY A 100 -1.21 -16.00 -10.57
N ILE A 101 -1.77 -15.95 -9.34
CA ILE A 101 -3.21 -15.69 -9.07
C ILE A 101 -3.41 -14.19 -8.88
N VAL A 102 -2.63 -13.59 -7.98
CA VAL A 102 -2.61 -12.15 -7.74
C VAL A 102 -1.85 -11.45 -8.87
N ASP A 103 -2.33 -10.29 -9.33
CA ASP A 103 -1.69 -9.55 -10.42
C ASP A 103 -0.48 -8.74 -9.95
N GLU A 104 -0.51 -8.24 -8.71
CA GLU A 104 0.59 -7.45 -8.16
C GLU A 104 0.69 -7.63 -6.64
N PHE A 105 1.87 -8.00 -6.16
CA PHE A 105 2.23 -7.89 -4.74
C PHE A 105 2.87 -6.53 -4.48
N LYS A 106 2.29 -5.78 -3.55
CA LYS A 106 2.83 -4.53 -3.00
C LYS A 106 3.53 -4.84 -1.69
N ILE A 107 4.86 -4.94 -1.76
CA ILE A 107 5.68 -5.44 -0.67
C ILE A 107 6.14 -4.27 0.18
N SER A 108 5.77 -4.26 1.45
CA SER A 108 6.26 -3.27 2.40
C SER A 108 7.74 -3.48 2.65
N TYR A 109 8.58 -2.50 2.28
CA TYR A 109 10.00 -2.54 2.57
C TYR A 109 10.26 -2.52 4.08
N ARG A 110 11.11 -3.46 4.54
CA ARG A 110 11.49 -3.64 5.94
C ARG A 110 12.99 -3.99 6.05
N GLY A 111 13.81 -3.34 5.23
CA GLY A 111 15.24 -3.62 5.21
C GLY A 111 15.61 -4.85 4.36
N SER A 112 16.74 -5.47 4.69
CA SER A 112 17.35 -6.57 3.90
C SER A 112 16.45 -7.80 3.75
N GLU A 113 15.56 -8.09 4.71
CA GLU A 113 14.62 -9.21 4.63
C GLU A 113 13.67 -9.09 3.43
N SER A 114 13.17 -7.87 3.19
CA SER A 114 12.32 -7.59 2.03
C SER A 114 13.08 -7.78 0.71
N MET A 115 14.37 -7.43 0.67
CA MET A 115 15.19 -7.59 -0.52
C MET A 115 15.44 -9.06 -0.85
N GLN A 116 15.59 -9.94 0.14
CA GLN A 116 15.71 -11.39 -0.08
C GLN A 116 14.46 -11.98 -0.74
N PHE A 117 13.27 -11.58 -0.27
CA PHE A 117 12.01 -11.96 -0.89
C PHE A 117 11.94 -11.52 -2.37
N ILE A 118 12.33 -10.29 -2.62
CA ILE A 118 12.26 -9.66 -3.95
C ILE A 118 13.21 -10.35 -4.96
N GLN A 119 14.34 -10.87 -4.52
CA GLN A 119 15.31 -11.57 -5.37
C GLN A 119 14.85 -12.98 -5.80
N SER A 120 13.76 -13.50 -5.23
CA SER A 120 13.16 -14.76 -5.67
C SER A 120 12.42 -14.59 -7.00
N GLU A 121 12.34 -15.65 -7.80
CA GLU A 121 11.54 -15.62 -9.02
C GLU A 121 10.04 -15.66 -8.70
N TRP A 122 9.29 -14.72 -9.30
CA TRP A 122 7.85 -14.57 -9.17
C TRP A 122 7.20 -14.42 -10.54
N LYS A 123 6.04 -15.06 -10.74
CA LYS A 123 5.16 -14.83 -11.89
C LYS A 123 4.34 -13.55 -11.70
N THR A 124 3.93 -13.33 -10.45
CA THR A 124 3.19 -12.14 -10.01
C THR A 124 4.09 -10.92 -10.09
N LYS A 125 3.56 -9.82 -10.61
CA LYS A 125 4.25 -8.54 -10.62
C LYS A 125 4.53 -8.07 -9.19
N LEU A 126 5.74 -7.57 -8.97
CA LEU A 126 6.13 -7.01 -7.68
C LEU A 126 6.20 -5.47 -7.75
N ALA A 127 5.81 -4.83 -6.65
CA ALA A 127 6.03 -3.42 -6.38
C ALA A 127 6.53 -3.24 -4.95
N LEU A 128 7.46 -2.32 -4.73
CA LEU A 128 8.02 -2.04 -3.43
C LEU A 128 7.38 -0.79 -2.83
N GLU A 129 6.81 -0.92 -1.65
CA GLU A 129 6.24 0.18 -0.86
C GLU A 129 7.24 0.56 0.24
N VAL A 130 7.83 1.73 0.12
CA VAL A 130 8.87 2.24 1.02
C VAL A 130 8.28 3.34 1.88
N LEU A 131 8.39 3.23 3.19
CA LEU A 131 8.03 4.30 4.10
C LEU A 131 9.25 5.21 4.32
N VAL A 132 9.09 6.49 4.01
CA VAL A 132 10.14 7.49 4.19
C VAL A 132 10.20 7.89 5.66
N THR A 133 11.30 7.56 6.32
CA THR A 133 11.58 7.92 7.71
C THR A 133 13.01 8.42 7.85
N GLU A 134 13.27 9.30 8.80
CA GLU A 134 14.61 9.82 9.08
C GLU A 134 15.60 8.69 9.40
N LYS A 135 15.16 7.67 10.10
CA LYS A 135 15.97 6.50 10.46
C LYS A 135 16.49 5.74 9.25
N GLU A 136 15.64 5.52 8.25
CA GLU A 136 15.98 4.76 7.05
C GLU A 136 16.65 5.65 5.99
N PHE A 137 16.21 6.89 5.89
CA PHE A 137 16.67 7.85 4.88
C PHE A 137 16.96 9.21 5.51
N PRO A 138 18.10 9.38 6.17
CA PRO A 138 18.44 10.62 6.88
C PRO A 138 18.61 11.83 5.97
N THR A 139 18.79 11.62 4.67
CA THR A 139 18.95 12.69 3.68
C THR A 139 18.19 12.38 2.39
N LEU A 140 17.89 13.40 1.59
CA LEU A 140 17.32 13.20 0.26
C LEU A 140 18.20 12.27 -0.59
N ASN A 141 19.51 12.46 -0.59
CA ASN A 141 20.40 11.62 -1.38
C ASN A 141 20.31 10.15 -0.98
N SER A 142 20.26 9.84 0.32
CA SER A 142 20.10 8.45 0.78
C SER A 142 18.79 7.82 0.30
N LEU A 143 17.71 8.59 0.23
CA LEU A 143 16.45 8.13 -0.34
C LEU A 143 16.55 7.91 -1.86
N LEU A 144 17.11 8.87 -2.59
CA LEU A 144 17.24 8.79 -4.05
C LEU A 144 18.15 7.64 -4.47
N ASP A 145 19.30 7.47 -3.82
CA ASP A 145 20.24 6.36 -4.06
C ASP A 145 19.57 5.01 -3.81
N PHE A 146 18.78 4.90 -2.73
CA PHE A 146 18.03 3.69 -2.45
C PHE A 146 16.97 3.40 -3.52
N LEU A 147 16.20 4.41 -3.95
CA LEU A 147 15.15 4.23 -4.96
C LEU A 147 15.76 3.80 -6.31
N ALA A 148 16.88 4.41 -6.72
CA ALA A 148 17.60 4.03 -7.92
C ALA A 148 18.16 2.60 -7.81
N TYR A 149 18.80 2.26 -6.70
CA TYR A 149 19.31 0.92 -6.42
C TYR A 149 18.19 -0.13 -6.46
N ALA A 150 17.10 0.09 -5.71
CA ALA A 150 16.00 -0.85 -5.64
C ALA A 150 15.37 -1.11 -7.02
N ARG A 151 15.20 -0.06 -7.83
CA ARG A 151 14.69 -0.19 -9.18
C ARG A 151 15.66 -0.93 -10.10
N GLN A 152 16.95 -0.60 -10.06
CA GLN A 152 17.96 -1.25 -10.88
C GLN A 152 18.11 -2.73 -10.52
N ALA A 153 18.13 -3.03 -9.21
CA ALA A 153 18.30 -4.39 -8.70
C ALA A 153 17.10 -5.30 -8.99
N THR A 154 15.90 -4.75 -9.09
CA THR A 154 14.66 -5.53 -9.12
C THR A 154 13.81 -5.32 -10.38
N GLY A 155 14.03 -4.26 -11.14
CA GLY A 155 13.18 -3.87 -12.28
C GLY A 155 11.75 -3.45 -11.89
N MET A 156 11.45 -3.36 -10.58
CA MET A 156 10.11 -3.13 -10.05
C MET A 156 9.75 -1.66 -9.94
N ASN A 157 8.45 -1.40 -9.83
CA ASN A 157 7.98 -0.10 -9.37
C ASN A 157 8.30 0.07 -7.87
N VAL A 158 8.87 1.21 -7.52
CA VAL A 158 9.13 1.60 -6.13
C VAL A 158 8.28 2.82 -5.80
N TYR A 159 7.53 2.72 -4.70
CA TYR A 159 6.68 3.80 -4.20
C TYR A 159 7.21 4.26 -2.85
N ALA A 160 7.64 5.51 -2.79
CA ALA A 160 8.02 6.16 -1.54
C ALA A 160 6.80 6.85 -0.92
N ASN A 161 6.44 6.47 0.29
CA ASN A 161 5.27 6.97 0.99
C ASN A 161 5.69 7.67 2.29
N THR A 162 5.04 8.77 2.62
CA THR A 162 5.14 9.39 3.95
C THR A 162 4.24 8.66 4.95
N MET A 163 4.50 8.82 6.25
CA MET A 163 3.59 8.31 7.28
C MET A 163 2.21 8.93 7.16
N ASN A 164 1.19 8.19 7.57
CA ASN A 164 -0.17 8.72 7.61
C ASN A 164 -0.33 9.62 8.86
N PRO A 165 -0.86 10.86 8.72
CA PRO A 165 -1.11 11.75 9.85
C PRO A 165 -2.06 11.19 10.92
N VAL A 166 -2.89 10.20 10.59
CA VAL A 166 -3.78 9.52 11.54
C VAL A 166 -3.00 8.80 12.64
N ASN A 167 -1.76 8.41 12.39
CA ASN A 167 -0.89 7.82 13.42
C ASN A 167 -0.21 8.93 14.25
N GLN A 168 -0.95 9.49 15.21
CA GLN A 168 -0.51 10.62 16.04
C GLN A 168 0.79 10.37 16.80
N GLY A 169 1.11 9.11 17.14
CA GLY A 169 2.34 8.78 17.88
C GLY A 169 3.61 8.72 17.04
N ALA A 170 3.49 8.51 15.73
CA ALA A 170 4.63 8.41 14.82
C ALA A 170 4.72 9.61 13.86
N TYR A 171 3.62 10.30 13.61
CA TYR A 171 3.54 11.54 12.86
C TYR A 171 3.59 12.73 13.82
N ASP A 172 4.75 12.93 14.44
CA ASP A 172 5.01 14.00 15.38
C ASP A 172 5.70 15.21 14.72
N SER A 173 5.97 16.24 15.53
CA SER A 173 6.64 17.46 15.04
C SER A 173 8.05 17.21 14.52
N GLN A 174 8.77 16.22 15.06
CA GLN A 174 10.10 15.84 14.59
C GLN A 174 10.02 15.24 13.19
N TYR A 175 9.07 14.36 12.95
CA TYR A 175 8.85 13.78 11.62
C TYR A 175 8.44 14.84 10.59
N VAL A 176 7.58 15.80 10.97
CA VAL A 176 7.19 16.92 10.10
C VAL A 176 8.41 17.76 9.73
N SER A 177 9.25 18.14 10.71
CA SER A 177 10.49 18.90 10.45
C SER A 177 11.45 18.14 9.53
N TYR A 178 11.61 16.85 9.76
CA TYR A 178 12.40 15.99 8.87
C TYR A 178 11.88 16.02 7.42
N LEU A 179 10.56 15.87 7.23
CA LEU A 179 9.97 15.94 5.88
C LEU A 179 10.16 17.30 5.24
N GLU A 180 10.01 18.40 5.99
CA GLU A 180 10.24 19.76 5.51
C GLU A 180 11.68 19.94 5.03
N GLU A 181 12.66 19.50 5.82
CA GLU A 181 14.08 19.55 5.42
C GLU A 181 14.36 18.72 4.16
N LEU A 182 13.77 17.50 4.10
CA LEU A 182 13.89 16.64 2.95
C LEU A 182 13.32 17.32 1.69
N PHE A 183 12.14 17.91 1.80
CA PHE A 183 11.47 18.60 0.68
C PHE A 183 12.23 19.85 0.23
N LEU A 184 12.76 20.65 1.17
CA LEU A 184 13.55 21.84 0.87
C LEU A 184 14.87 21.51 0.18
N SER A 185 15.37 20.29 0.34
CA SER A 185 16.60 19.82 -0.31
C SER A 185 16.41 19.42 -1.77
N ILE A 186 15.16 19.39 -2.27
CA ILE A 186 14.86 18.94 -3.64
C ILE A 186 15.08 20.11 -4.60
N PRO A 187 15.86 19.93 -5.69
CA PRO A 187 15.97 20.93 -6.73
C PRO A 187 14.59 21.25 -7.33
N ILE A 188 14.25 22.54 -7.39
CA ILE A 188 12.91 22.98 -7.83
C ILE A 188 12.57 22.52 -9.26
N ASP A 189 13.60 22.39 -10.11
CA ASP A 189 13.43 22.00 -11.51
C ASP A 189 12.98 20.52 -11.69
N ASP A 190 13.14 19.70 -10.65
CA ASP A 190 12.83 18.27 -10.68
C ASP A 190 11.49 17.93 -9.98
N ILE A 191 10.76 18.94 -9.50
CA ILE A 191 9.52 18.73 -8.76
C ILE A 191 8.29 19.00 -9.62
N PHE A 192 7.47 17.99 -9.83
CA PHE A 192 6.11 18.14 -10.33
C PHE A 192 5.13 18.01 -9.16
N CYS A 193 4.69 19.13 -8.61
CA CYS A 193 3.67 19.13 -7.57
C CYS A 193 2.27 19.03 -8.18
N THR A 194 1.58 17.94 -7.88
CA THR A 194 0.13 17.86 -8.06
C THR A 194 -0.51 17.85 -6.70
N SER A 195 -1.22 18.91 -6.39
CA SER A 195 -2.04 19.22 -5.22
C SER A 195 -1.70 18.60 -3.84
N ASN A 196 -1.11 17.43 -3.67
CA ASN A 196 -0.66 16.85 -2.38
C ASN A 196 0.39 15.75 -2.57
N LYS A 197 0.94 15.64 -3.78
CA LYS A 197 1.99 14.68 -4.08
C LYS A 197 3.09 15.40 -4.85
N ALA A 198 4.30 15.36 -4.32
CA ALA A 198 5.47 15.68 -5.08
C ALA A 198 5.90 14.44 -5.87
N THR A 199 6.01 14.56 -7.18
CA THR A 199 6.57 13.51 -8.04
C THR A 199 7.92 13.98 -8.52
N PHE A 200 8.96 13.22 -8.23
CA PHE A 200 10.31 13.45 -8.71
C PHE A 200 10.57 12.57 -9.92
N ILE A 201 11.33 13.08 -10.85
CA ILE A 201 11.90 12.29 -11.94
C ILE A 201 13.39 12.21 -11.66
N LEU A 202 13.87 11.01 -11.38
CA LEU A 202 15.30 10.75 -11.22
C LEU A 202 16.01 10.80 -12.57
N SER A 203 17.34 10.96 -12.56
CA SER A 203 18.18 11.02 -13.75
C SER A 203 18.04 9.79 -14.68
N ASP A 204 17.63 8.64 -14.15
CA ASP A 204 17.32 7.41 -14.90
C ASP A 204 15.88 7.35 -15.42
N GLY A 205 15.09 8.43 -15.25
CA GLY A 205 13.67 8.49 -15.60
C GLY A 205 12.75 7.84 -14.58
N THR A 206 13.24 7.36 -13.44
CA THR A 206 12.43 6.82 -12.35
C THR A 206 11.55 7.90 -11.77
N ARG A 207 10.27 7.56 -11.55
CA ARG A 207 9.32 8.44 -10.86
C ARG A 207 9.19 8.00 -9.41
N ALA A 208 9.65 8.82 -8.49
CA ALA A 208 9.37 8.69 -7.07
C ALA A 208 8.22 9.64 -6.70
N ARG A 209 7.31 9.18 -5.87
CA ARG A 209 6.15 9.96 -5.44
C ARG A 209 6.14 10.04 -3.93
N LEU A 210 6.17 11.27 -3.39
CA LEU A 210 6.02 11.55 -1.97
C LEU A 210 4.63 12.15 -1.70
N GLY A 211 3.93 11.65 -0.71
CA GLY A 211 2.64 12.17 -0.25
C GLY A 211 1.52 11.13 -0.21
N ASN A 212 0.56 11.35 0.69
CA ASN A 212 -0.45 10.36 1.08
C ASN A 212 -1.81 10.48 0.39
N LYS A 213 -2.15 11.60 -0.24
CA LYS A 213 -3.52 11.82 -0.72
C LYS A 213 -3.59 12.04 -2.23
N SER A 214 -4.51 11.34 -2.89
CA SER A 214 -4.97 11.72 -4.20
C SER A 214 -6.17 12.66 -4.02
N LEU A 215 -6.05 13.91 -4.44
CA LEU A 215 -7.18 14.86 -4.53
C LEU A 215 -7.82 14.85 -5.91
N ASN A 216 -7.66 13.80 -6.71
CA ASN A 216 -8.41 13.67 -7.94
C ASN A 216 -9.88 13.45 -7.58
N PRO A 217 -10.81 14.38 -7.89
CA PRO A 217 -12.23 14.24 -7.57
C PRO A 217 -12.90 13.06 -8.26
N ASN A 218 -12.28 12.54 -9.33
CA ASN A 218 -12.77 11.37 -10.07
C ASN A 218 -12.19 10.05 -9.55
N HIS A 219 -11.37 10.09 -8.50
CA HIS A 219 -10.80 8.90 -7.90
C HIS A 219 -11.80 8.29 -6.92
N MET A 220 -12.53 7.27 -7.37
CA MET A 220 -13.40 6.48 -6.51
C MET A 220 -12.58 5.46 -5.71
N LYS A 221 -12.65 5.59 -4.40
CA LYS A 221 -11.93 4.76 -3.47
C LYS A 221 -12.87 4.29 -2.36
N PHE A 222 -13.11 3.00 -2.33
CA PHE A 222 -13.94 2.37 -1.29
C PHE A 222 -13.09 1.42 -0.45
N SER A 223 -13.50 1.25 0.78
CA SER A 223 -12.90 0.25 1.67
C SER A 223 -13.99 -0.56 2.37
N MET A 224 -13.68 -1.81 2.70
CA MET A 224 -14.56 -2.68 3.46
C MET A 224 -13.80 -3.26 4.66
N THR A 225 -14.42 -3.18 5.83
CA THR A 225 -13.91 -3.75 7.08
C THR A 225 -14.30 -5.24 7.22
N PRO A 226 -13.66 -6.02 8.13
CA PRO A 226 -13.92 -7.46 8.24
C PRO A 226 -15.35 -7.82 8.62
N ASP A 227 -16.10 -6.91 9.25
CA ASP A 227 -17.54 -7.04 9.55
C ASP A 227 -18.45 -6.80 8.34
N GLY A 228 -17.88 -6.47 7.17
CA GLY A 228 -18.60 -6.28 5.92
C GLY A 228 -19.12 -4.87 5.68
N VAL A 229 -18.78 -3.91 6.53
CA VAL A 229 -19.17 -2.50 6.34
C VAL A 229 -18.32 -1.85 5.26
N ILE A 230 -18.98 -1.22 4.27
CA ILE A 230 -18.34 -0.53 3.16
C ILE A 230 -18.33 0.98 3.42
N HIS A 231 -17.17 1.60 3.23
CA HIS A 231 -16.93 3.02 3.40
C HIS A 231 -16.55 3.65 2.06
N ASP A 232 -17.02 4.85 1.79
CA ASP A 232 -16.74 5.63 0.56
C ASP A 232 -15.35 6.29 0.54
N HIS A 233 -14.60 6.19 1.65
CA HIS A 233 -13.21 6.63 1.78
C HIS A 233 -12.40 5.63 2.58
N PHE A 234 -11.16 5.34 2.12
CA PHE A 234 -10.24 4.47 2.85
C PHE A 234 -9.92 4.99 4.26
N GLU A 235 -9.98 6.30 4.45
CA GLU A 235 -9.65 6.94 5.73
C GLU A 235 -10.78 6.86 6.77
N ARG A 236 -12.04 6.69 6.34
CA ARG A 236 -13.19 6.70 7.25
C ARG A 236 -13.27 5.49 8.18
N HIS A 237 -12.68 4.36 7.83
CA HIS A 237 -12.65 3.24 8.76
C HIS A 237 -11.70 3.45 9.93
N PHE A 238 -10.86 4.49 9.90
CA PHE A 238 -10.04 4.92 11.03
C PHE A 238 -10.76 5.91 11.95
N GLU A 239 -11.73 6.68 11.43
CA GLU A 239 -12.55 7.60 12.25
C GLU A 239 -13.45 6.86 13.24
N ILE A 240 -13.84 5.62 12.94
CA ILE A 240 -14.68 4.79 13.82
C ILE A 240 -13.92 4.28 15.04
N ILE A 241 -12.59 4.28 15.01
CA ILE A 241 -11.74 3.82 16.13
C ILE A 241 -11.64 4.86 17.23
N GLU A 242 -11.87 6.14 16.94
CA GLU A 242 -11.80 7.22 17.95
C GLU A 242 -13.07 7.35 18.81
N HIS A 243 -14.15 6.61 18.53
CA HIS A 243 -15.46 6.80 19.18
C HIS A 243 -16.01 5.56 19.90
N ASN A 244 -15.24 4.50 20.09
CA ASN A 244 -15.54 3.34 20.92
C ASN A 244 -14.35 3.07 21.85
#